data_46e47cbff5b622282ea18858cb42e766
#
_entry.id   46e47cbff5b622282ea18858cb42e766
#
_cell.length_a   1.000
_cell.length_b   1.000
_cell.length_c   1.000
_cell.angle_alpha   90.00
_cell.angle_beta   90.00
_cell.angle_gamma   90.00
#
_symmetry.space_group_name_H-M   'P 1'
#
loop_
_entity.id
_entity.type
_entity.pdbx_description
1 polymer ?
#
loop_
_entity_poly.entity_id
_entity_poly.type
_entity_poly.pdbx_seq_one_letter_code
_entity_poly.pdbx_strand_id
1 'polypeptide(L)'
;MDQGKDVLIVYDDLSKHAVAYRAMSLLLRRPPGREAYPGDVFYLHSRLLERACRRNKAHGGGSMTALPIIETQAGDVSGYIPTNVISITDGQIYLETDLFNSGVRPAINAGLSVSRVGGAARQRP
;
A
#
# COMPACT_ATOMS: atom_id res chain seq x y z
N MET A 1 12.62 -15.18 1.25
CA MET A 1 13.62 -14.33 1.95
C MET A 1 14.68 -15.13 2.72
N ASP A 2 14.32 -16.24 3.31
CA ASP A 2 15.28 -17.02 4.13
C ASP A 2 16.44 -17.60 3.32
N GLN A 3 16.30 -17.69 2.00
CA GLN A 3 17.36 -18.14 1.10
C GLN A 3 18.29 -16.99 0.63
N GLY A 4 18.18 -15.81 1.21
CA GLY A 4 18.95 -14.64 0.82
C GLY A 4 18.48 -13.96 -0.46
N LYS A 5 17.33 -14.34 -0.99
CA LYS A 5 16.77 -13.78 -2.22
C LYS A 5 15.90 -12.56 -1.93
N ASP A 6 15.85 -11.66 -2.90
CA ASP A 6 14.96 -10.50 -2.85
C ASP A 6 13.65 -10.85 -3.56
N VAL A 7 12.54 -10.41 -2.99
CA VAL A 7 11.20 -10.73 -3.47
C VAL A 7 10.43 -9.43 -3.70
N LEU A 8 9.72 -9.36 -4.82
CA LEU A 8 8.78 -8.29 -5.10
C LEU A 8 7.38 -8.89 -5.15
N ILE A 9 6.47 -8.33 -4.36
CA ILE A 9 5.07 -8.76 -4.35
C ILE A 9 4.17 -7.58 -4.67
N VAL A 10 3.18 -7.81 -5.55
CA VAL A 10 2.21 -6.80 -5.93
C VAL A 10 0.83 -7.24 -5.46
N TYR A 11 0.16 -6.39 -4.68
CA TYR A 11 -1.22 -6.62 -4.25
C TYR A 11 -2.15 -5.81 -5.14
N ASP A 12 -2.74 -6.42 -6.15
CA ASP A 12 -3.65 -5.79 -7.08
C ASP A 12 -5.07 -6.34 -6.86
N ASP A 13 -5.89 -5.66 -6.11
CA ASP A 13 -5.55 -4.47 -5.33
C ASP A 13 -6.12 -4.61 -3.91
N LEU A 14 -5.63 -3.80 -3.00
CA LEU A 14 -6.10 -3.81 -1.62
C LEU A 14 -7.46 -3.12 -1.45
N SER A 15 -7.86 -2.26 -2.38
CA SER A 15 -9.21 -1.67 -2.35
C SER A 15 -10.28 -2.75 -2.47
N LYS A 16 -10.10 -3.69 -3.39
CA LYS A 16 -11.00 -4.84 -3.53
C LYS A 16 -10.95 -5.76 -2.32
N HIS A 17 -9.77 -5.97 -1.75
CA HIS A 17 -9.60 -6.74 -0.53
C HIS A 17 -10.38 -6.11 0.63
N ALA A 18 -10.30 -4.79 0.78
CA ALA A 18 -11.05 -4.07 1.82
C ALA A 18 -12.56 -4.18 1.61
N VAL A 19 -13.04 -4.07 0.37
CA VAL A 19 -14.48 -4.21 0.06
C VAL A 19 -14.96 -5.62 0.38
N ALA A 20 -14.20 -6.65 0.03
CA ALA A 20 -14.55 -8.03 0.35
C ALA A 20 -14.61 -8.27 1.86
N TYR A 21 -13.66 -7.74 2.60
CA TYR A 21 -13.64 -7.84 4.06
C TYR A 21 -14.81 -7.09 4.69
N ARG A 22 -15.15 -5.90 4.17
CA ARG A 22 -16.33 -5.15 4.61
C ARG A 22 -17.60 -5.95 4.41
N ALA A 23 -17.80 -6.53 3.23
CA ALA A 23 -18.97 -7.34 2.92
C ALA A 23 -19.08 -8.54 3.88
N MET A 24 -17.98 -9.23 4.12
CA MET A 24 -17.94 -10.37 5.04
C MET A 24 -18.27 -9.96 6.47
N SER A 25 -17.73 -8.82 6.92
CA SER A 25 -17.96 -8.30 8.27
C SER A 25 -19.41 -7.87 8.49
N LEU A 26 -20.03 -7.26 7.47
CA LEU A 26 -21.45 -6.88 7.53
C LEU A 26 -22.36 -8.10 7.57
N LEU A 27 -22.03 -9.16 6.84
CA LEU A 27 -22.79 -10.42 6.90
C LEU A 27 -22.71 -11.08 8.27
N LEU A 28 -21.58 -10.93 8.96
CA LEU A 28 -21.39 -11.43 10.32
C LEU A 28 -21.93 -10.46 11.38
N ARG A 29 -22.59 -9.39 10.96
CA ARG A 29 -23.23 -8.39 11.82
C ARG A 29 -22.23 -7.70 12.77
N ARG A 30 -20.99 -7.52 12.33
CA ARG A 30 -20.02 -6.73 13.08
C ARG A 30 -20.37 -5.24 12.95
N PRO A 31 -20.20 -4.44 14.01
CA PRO A 31 -20.52 -3.01 13.93
C PRO A 31 -19.65 -2.31 12.90
N PRO A 32 -20.25 -1.57 11.95
CA PRO A 32 -19.48 -0.82 10.97
C PRO A 32 -18.90 0.46 11.58
N GLY A 33 -17.71 0.80 11.15
CA GLY A 33 -17.07 2.07 11.46
C GLY A 33 -17.13 3.04 10.29
N ARG A 34 -16.08 3.81 10.10
CA ARG A 34 -15.97 4.80 9.02
C ARG A 34 -16.14 4.15 7.66
N GLU A 35 -16.99 4.74 6.81
CA GLU A 35 -17.34 4.24 5.46
C GLU A 35 -17.86 2.80 5.48
N ALA A 36 -18.50 2.41 6.59
CA ALA A 36 -19.03 1.07 6.84
C ALA A 36 -17.97 -0.03 6.91
N TYR A 37 -16.69 0.30 6.97
CA TYR A 37 -15.65 -0.68 7.19
C TYR A 37 -15.60 -1.11 8.66
N PRO A 38 -15.25 -2.37 8.96
CA PRO A 38 -15.06 -2.81 10.33
C PRO A 38 -13.86 -2.09 10.96
N GLY A 39 -13.89 -1.92 12.28
CA GLY A 39 -12.86 -1.17 13.00
C GLY A 39 -11.45 -1.76 12.87
N ASP A 40 -11.34 -3.06 12.54
CA ASP A 40 -10.06 -3.75 12.43
C ASP A 40 -9.49 -3.82 11.01
N VAL A 41 -10.08 -3.09 10.03
CA VAL A 41 -9.58 -3.11 8.65
C VAL A 41 -8.16 -2.56 8.56
N PHE A 42 -7.82 -1.55 9.37
CA PHE A 42 -6.45 -1.06 9.45
C PHE A 42 -5.49 -2.17 9.90
N TYR A 43 -5.86 -2.92 10.92
CA TYR A 43 -5.05 -4.03 11.41
C TYR A 43 -4.89 -5.12 10.36
N LEU A 44 -5.96 -5.41 9.60
CA LEU A 44 -5.91 -6.38 8.52
C LEU A 44 -4.83 -6.02 7.50
N HIS A 45 -4.82 -4.78 7.03
CA HIS A 45 -3.83 -4.32 6.06
C HIS A 45 -2.45 -4.18 6.67
N SER A 46 -2.35 -3.70 7.91
CA SER A 46 -1.09 -3.53 8.61
C SER A 46 -0.36 -4.86 8.75
N ARG A 47 -1.02 -5.89 9.26
CA ARG A 47 -0.38 -7.19 9.46
C ARG A 47 -0.02 -7.88 8.14
N LEU A 48 -0.72 -7.57 7.04
CA LEU A 48 -0.38 -8.07 5.71
C LEU A 48 0.88 -7.38 5.17
N LEU A 49 0.90 -6.05 5.22
CA LEU A 49 1.97 -5.26 4.61
C LEU A 49 3.26 -5.28 5.44
N GLU A 50 3.15 -5.42 6.75
CA GLU A 50 4.33 -5.47 7.63
C GLU A 50 5.14 -6.76 7.46
N ARG A 51 4.66 -7.73 6.68
CA ARG A 51 5.47 -8.90 6.30
C ARG A 51 6.58 -8.54 5.33
N ALA A 52 6.43 -7.44 4.58
CA ALA A 52 7.47 -6.94 3.69
C ALA A 52 8.58 -6.29 4.52
N CYS A 53 9.78 -6.84 4.44
CA CYS A 53 10.91 -6.36 5.23
C CYS A 53 12.22 -6.87 4.64
N ARG A 54 13.32 -6.45 5.22
CA ARG A 54 14.63 -7.03 4.95
C ARG A 54 15.05 -7.88 6.14
N ARG A 55 15.46 -9.12 5.86
CA ARG A 55 15.97 -10.02 6.87
C ARG A 55 17.38 -9.63 7.26
N ASN A 56 17.76 -9.88 8.52
CA ASN A 56 19.13 -9.66 8.95
C ASN A 56 20.08 -10.76 8.41
N LYS A 57 21.37 -10.58 8.60
CA LYS A 57 22.37 -11.53 8.10
C LYS A 57 22.19 -12.93 8.68
N ALA A 58 21.75 -13.04 9.94
CA ALA A 58 21.51 -14.33 10.60
C ALA A 58 20.38 -15.12 9.94
N HIS A 59 19.47 -14.45 9.21
CA HIS A 59 18.33 -15.05 8.53
C HIS A 59 18.46 -14.95 7.01
N GLY A 60 19.67 -14.83 6.47
CA GLY A 60 19.94 -14.87 5.05
C GLY A 60 20.07 -13.52 4.35
N GLY A 61 19.68 -12.42 4.99
CA GLY A 61 19.80 -11.08 4.42
C GLY A 61 18.86 -10.77 3.27
N GLY A 62 17.89 -11.64 2.98
CA GLY A 62 16.91 -11.42 1.90
C GLY A 62 15.93 -10.30 2.22
N SER A 63 15.27 -9.79 1.19
CA SER A 63 14.29 -8.70 1.32
C SER A 63 12.98 -9.05 0.64
N MET A 64 11.90 -8.38 1.06
CA MET A 64 10.61 -8.43 0.40
C MET A 64 10.10 -7.01 0.26
N THR A 65 9.82 -6.59 -0.98
CA THR A 65 9.20 -5.31 -1.28
C THR A 65 7.76 -5.56 -1.69
N ALA A 66 6.83 -4.86 -1.07
CA ALA A 66 5.42 -4.95 -1.38
C ALA A 66 4.96 -3.67 -2.10
N LEU A 67 4.23 -3.85 -3.20
CA LEU A 67 3.60 -2.77 -3.94
C LEU A 67 2.08 -2.96 -3.87
N PRO A 68 1.42 -2.44 -2.84
CA PRO A 68 -0.03 -2.48 -2.77
C PRO A 68 -0.64 -1.42 -3.69
N ILE A 69 -1.64 -1.83 -4.46
CA ILE A 69 -2.35 -0.94 -5.37
C ILE A 69 -3.66 -0.54 -4.71
N ILE A 70 -3.94 0.76 -4.68
CA ILE A 70 -5.15 1.32 -4.08
C ILE A 70 -5.85 2.18 -5.12
N GLU A 71 -7.13 1.92 -5.32
CA GLU A 71 -8.01 2.80 -6.10
C GLU A 71 -8.44 3.99 -5.26
N THR A 72 -8.45 5.16 -5.88
CA THR A 72 -8.99 6.38 -5.28
C THR A 72 -10.16 6.89 -6.10
N GLN A 73 -11.08 7.61 -5.44
CA GLN A 73 -12.21 8.25 -6.11
C GLN A 73 -11.78 9.64 -6.55
N ALA A 74 -11.68 9.85 -7.87
CA ALA A 74 -11.30 11.13 -8.46
C ALA A 74 -9.99 11.72 -7.91
N GLY A 75 -9.02 10.85 -7.58
CA GLY A 75 -7.74 11.27 -7.02
C GLY A 75 -7.76 11.61 -5.54
N ASP A 76 -8.87 11.36 -4.85
CA ASP A 76 -9.02 11.66 -3.42
C ASP A 76 -8.30 10.63 -2.56
N VAL A 77 -7.14 11.00 -2.02
CA VAL A 77 -6.35 10.16 -1.11
C VAL A 77 -6.76 10.31 0.34
N SER A 78 -7.74 11.17 0.64
CA SER A 78 -8.24 11.36 2.00
C SER A 78 -9.28 10.31 2.41
N GLY A 79 -9.70 9.43 1.50
CA GLY A 79 -10.58 8.31 1.81
C GLY A 79 -9.99 7.40 2.87
N TYR A 80 -10.85 6.60 3.52
CA TYR A 80 -10.45 5.81 4.68
C TYR A 80 -9.36 4.78 4.34
N ILE A 81 -9.55 4.00 3.28
CA ILE A 81 -8.58 2.96 2.92
C ILE A 81 -7.28 3.57 2.39
N PRO A 82 -7.29 4.55 1.46
CA PRO A 82 -6.04 5.20 1.06
C PRO A 82 -5.26 5.79 2.23
N THR A 83 -5.93 6.46 3.15
CA THR A 83 -5.30 7.07 4.33
C THR A 83 -4.64 6.01 5.21
N ASN A 84 -5.32 4.88 5.44
CA ASN A 84 -4.78 3.80 6.25
C ASN A 84 -3.53 3.19 5.61
N VAL A 85 -3.56 2.94 4.31
CA VAL A 85 -2.44 2.31 3.61
C VAL A 85 -1.24 3.25 3.53
N ILE A 86 -1.47 4.55 3.31
CA ILE A 86 -0.39 5.54 3.32
C ILE A 86 0.32 5.57 4.67
N SER A 87 -0.41 5.43 5.77
CA SER A 87 0.19 5.43 7.10
C SER A 87 0.99 4.16 7.41
N ILE A 88 0.66 3.04 6.79
CA ILE A 88 1.37 1.78 6.97
C ILE A 88 2.66 1.74 6.14
N THR A 89 2.62 2.26 4.92
CA THR A 89 3.69 2.13 3.94
C THR A 89 4.77 3.20 4.12
N ASP A 90 5.90 3.00 3.44
CA ASP A 90 7.02 3.94 3.42
C ASP A 90 6.73 5.23 2.63
N GLY A 91 5.69 5.23 1.86
CA GLY A 91 5.32 6.35 1.00
C GLY A 91 4.35 5.89 -0.07
N GLN A 92 4.24 6.66 -1.14
CA GLN A 92 3.32 6.33 -2.22
C GLN A 92 3.87 6.76 -3.57
N ILE A 93 3.45 6.05 -4.61
CA ILE A 93 3.63 6.44 -5.99
C ILE A 93 2.27 6.93 -6.48
N TYR A 94 2.19 8.17 -6.90
CA TYR A 94 0.94 8.82 -7.23
C TYR A 94 0.70 8.74 -8.73
N LEU A 95 -0.38 8.07 -9.14
CA LEU A 95 -0.78 7.96 -10.54
C LEU A 95 -1.98 8.87 -10.80
N GLU A 96 -1.94 9.63 -11.86
CA GLU A 96 -3.02 10.57 -12.21
C GLU A 96 -3.60 10.27 -13.60
N THR A 97 -4.93 10.25 -13.68
CA THR A 97 -5.65 10.06 -14.94
C THR A 97 -5.33 11.16 -15.93
N ASP A 98 -5.24 12.40 -15.48
CA ASP A 98 -4.93 13.54 -16.33
C ASP A 98 -3.57 13.40 -17.02
N LEU A 99 -2.56 12.93 -16.31
CA LEU A 99 -1.24 12.66 -16.88
C LEU A 99 -1.30 11.53 -17.91
N PHE A 100 -2.06 10.49 -17.61
CA PHE A 100 -2.23 9.37 -18.55
C PHE A 100 -2.88 9.84 -19.84
N ASN A 101 -3.94 10.64 -19.77
CA ASN A 101 -4.66 11.15 -20.92
C ASN A 101 -3.84 12.16 -21.73
N SER A 102 -2.89 12.84 -21.09
CA SER A 102 -1.99 13.77 -21.77
C SER A 102 -0.78 13.11 -22.42
N GLY A 103 -0.66 11.78 -22.31
CA GLY A 103 0.40 11.01 -22.95
C GLY A 103 1.60 10.68 -22.05
N VAL A 104 1.57 11.09 -20.79
CA VAL A 104 2.61 10.72 -19.81
C VAL A 104 2.34 9.30 -19.34
N ARG A 105 3.18 8.36 -19.74
CA ARG A 105 3.02 6.94 -19.41
C ARG A 105 4.38 6.33 -19.06
N PRO A 106 4.51 5.78 -17.84
CA PRO A 106 3.51 5.70 -16.77
C PRO A 106 3.11 7.08 -16.24
N ALA A 107 1.84 7.19 -15.82
CA ALA A 107 1.22 8.45 -15.41
C ALA A 107 1.60 8.83 -13.97
N ILE A 108 2.88 8.82 -13.65
CA ILE A 108 3.41 9.06 -12.31
C ILE A 108 3.63 10.54 -12.08
N ASN A 109 3.03 11.07 -11.01
CA ASN A 109 3.31 12.42 -10.55
C ASN A 109 4.51 12.38 -9.59
N ALA A 110 5.68 12.71 -10.11
CA ALA A 110 6.93 12.65 -9.33
C ALA A 110 6.94 13.66 -8.18
N GLY A 111 6.23 14.78 -8.33
CA GLY A 111 6.19 15.81 -7.28
C GLY A 111 5.39 15.42 -6.05
N LEU A 112 4.38 14.56 -6.23
CA LEU A 112 3.53 14.07 -5.14
C LEU A 112 3.96 12.69 -4.62
N SER A 113 4.80 11.98 -5.37
CA SER A 113 5.30 10.67 -4.97
C SER A 113 6.43 10.81 -3.97
N VAL A 114 6.44 9.95 -2.94
CA VAL A 114 7.42 10.03 -1.86
C VAL A 114 7.80 8.63 -1.36
N SER A 115 9.06 8.47 -0.97
CA SER A 115 9.54 7.33 -0.20
C SER A 115 10.33 7.87 1.00
N ARG A 116 9.81 7.65 2.21
CA ARG A 116 10.39 8.22 3.43
C ARG A 116 11.74 7.57 3.77
N VAL A 117 11.77 6.23 3.83
CA VAL A 117 12.99 5.49 4.13
C VAL A 117 13.94 5.53 2.94
N GLY A 118 13.42 5.33 1.73
CA GLY A 118 14.21 5.39 0.51
C GLY A 118 14.87 6.75 0.30
N GLY A 119 14.16 7.85 0.60
CA GLY A 119 14.72 9.19 0.54
C GLY A 119 15.86 9.39 1.52
N ALA A 120 15.74 8.86 2.74
CA ALA A 120 16.81 8.94 3.74
C ALA A 120 18.01 8.07 3.39
N ALA A 121 17.79 6.94 2.71
CA ALA A 121 18.84 6.00 2.32
C ALA A 121 19.54 6.41 1.01
N ARG A 122 18.99 7.38 0.27
CA ARG A 122 19.53 7.80 -1.03
C ARG A 122 20.93 8.39 -0.87
N GLN A 123 21.86 7.91 -1.70
CA GLN A 123 23.20 8.49 -1.74
C GLN A 123 23.13 9.90 -2.34
N ARG A 124 23.78 10.85 -1.68
CA ARG A 124 23.90 12.19 -2.21
C ARG A 124 24.97 12.21 -3.30
N PRO A 125 24.73 12.95 -4.40
CA PRO A 125 25.73 13.10 -5.44
C PRO A 125 26.99 13.81 -4.95
#